data_dd5cb29abe6b9b6af0a4215b5bb2e872
#
_entry.id   dd5cb29abe6b9b6af0a4215b5bb2e872
#
_cell.length_a   1.000
_cell.length_b   1.000
_cell.length_c   1.000
_cell.angle_alpha   90.00
_cell.angle_beta   90.00
_cell.angle_gamma   90.00
#
_symmetry.space_group_name_H-M   'P 1'
#
loop_
_entity.id
_entity.type
_entity.pdbx_description
1 polymer ?
#
loop_
_entity_poly.entity_id
_entity_poly.type
_entity_poly.pdbx_seq_one_letter_code
_entity_poly.pdbx_strand_id
1 'polypeptide(L)'
;MTTKSLPTEPRLTSLSHGGGCGCKIAPGVLSEILKNVPQLPFPKELLIGIETSDDAAVYQINESQAIVATTDFFMPIVDDPFDFGKIAATNAISDIYAMGGTPLFALALVGMPIKVLSNKTIARILEGGAEACRSAGIPIAGGHTIDSVEPIY
;
A
#
# COMPACT_ATOMS: atom_id res chain seq x y z
N MET A 1 11.56 -8.26 44.15
CA MET A 1 11.83 -7.92 42.73
C MET A 1 10.50 -7.78 42.04
N THR A 2 10.04 -6.55 41.85
CA THR A 2 8.79 -6.26 41.15
C THR A 2 9.05 -6.40 39.65
N THR A 3 8.56 -7.46 39.05
CA THR A 3 8.52 -7.60 37.59
C THR A 3 7.62 -6.49 37.03
N LYS A 4 8.22 -5.40 36.55
CA LYS A 4 7.53 -4.43 35.72
C LYS A 4 7.01 -5.19 34.50
N SER A 5 5.70 -5.43 34.41
CA SER A 5 5.07 -5.90 33.17
C SER A 5 5.43 -4.88 32.07
N LEU A 6 6.02 -5.36 30.99
CA LEU A 6 6.20 -4.53 29.80
C LEU A 6 4.81 -4.00 29.40
N PRO A 7 4.69 -2.71 29.06
CA PRO A 7 3.42 -2.19 28.57
C PRO A 7 2.99 -3.04 27.36
N THR A 8 1.77 -3.55 27.39
CA THR A 8 1.18 -4.25 26.27
C THR A 8 1.08 -3.27 25.11
N GLU A 9 1.62 -3.65 23.95
CA GLU A 9 1.48 -2.84 22.75
C GLU A 9 0.00 -2.59 22.43
N PRO A 10 -0.35 -1.40 21.95
CA PRO A 10 -1.72 -1.11 21.52
C PRO A 10 -2.12 -1.99 20.34
N ARG A 11 -3.40 -2.23 20.20
CA ARG A 11 -3.95 -2.91 19.00
C ARG A 11 -3.70 -2.04 17.76
N LEU A 12 -3.32 -2.64 16.64
CA LEU A 12 -3.03 -1.92 15.40
C LEU A 12 -4.21 -1.04 14.96
N THR A 13 -5.42 -1.57 15.01
CA THR A 13 -6.64 -0.82 14.62
C THR A 13 -6.92 0.38 15.53
N SER A 14 -6.40 0.40 16.76
CA SER A 14 -6.54 1.55 17.67
C SER A 14 -5.56 2.69 17.38
N LEU A 15 -4.59 2.48 16.51
CA LEU A 15 -3.61 3.48 16.10
C LEU A 15 -4.03 4.25 14.83
N SER A 16 -5.18 3.94 14.26
CA SER A 16 -5.66 4.51 13.01
C SER A 16 -7.02 5.16 13.21
N HIS A 17 -7.26 6.30 12.57
CA HIS A 17 -8.57 6.97 12.59
C HIS A 17 -9.62 6.29 11.68
N GLY A 18 -9.21 5.31 10.90
CA GLY A 18 -10.03 4.50 10.03
C GLY A 18 -9.23 3.31 9.50
N GLY A 19 -9.76 2.54 8.58
CA GLY A 19 -9.07 1.36 8.05
C GLY A 19 -9.43 1.05 6.60
N GLY A 20 -8.48 0.45 5.89
CA GLY A 20 -8.66 0.01 4.51
C GLY A 20 -8.97 1.13 3.53
N CYS A 21 -9.60 0.77 2.43
CA CYS A 21 -10.01 1.71 1.37
C CYS A 21 -11.06 2.74 1.83
N GLY A 22 -11.73 2.52 2.96
CA GLY A 22 -12.68 3.47 3.54
C GLY A 22 -12.07 4.80 3.99
N CYS A 23 -10.73 4.88 4.08
CA CYS A 23 -10.01 6.10 4.43
C CYS A 23 -9.55 6.91 3.21
N LYS A 24 -9.82 6.47 2.00
CA LYS A 24 -9.52 7.23 0.78
C LYS A 24 -10.29 8.55 0.78
N ILE A 25 -9.66 9.61 0.27
CA ILE A 25 -10.30 10.91 0.10
C ILE A 25 -11.51 10.73 -0.81
N ALA A 26 -12.67 11.28 -0.39
CA ALA A 26 -13.89 11.18 -1.20
C ALA A 26 -13.67 11.74 -2.61
N PRO A 27 -14.16 11.07 -3.67
CA PRO A 27 -13.89 11.45 -5.07
C PRO A 27 -14.20 12.91 -5.40
N GLY A 28 -15.29 13.47 -4.84
CA GLY A 28 -15.63 14.88 -5.02
C GLY A 28 -14.60 15.84 -4.44
N VAL A 29 -14.09 15.54 -3.25
CA VAL A 29 -13.04 16.34 -2.59
C VAL A 29 -11.72 16.23 -3.36
N LEU A 30 -11.35 15.01 -3.77
CA LEU A 30 -10.14 14.79 -4.57
C LEU A 30 -10.21 15.56 -5.89
N SER A 31 -11.36 15.53 -6.57
CA SER A 31 -11.58 16.27 -7.81
C SER A 31 -11.40 17.78 -7.63
N GLU A 32 -11.89 18.36 -6.51
CA GLU A 32 -11.68 19.77 -6.20
C GLU A 32 -10.21 20.12 -5.96
N ILE A 33 -9.49 19.27 -5.25
CA ILE A 33 -8.04 19.42 -5.02
C ILE A 33 -7.29 19.42 -6.35
N LEU A 34 -7.58 18.45 -7.20
CA LEU A 34 -6.89 18.26 -8.46
C LEU A 34 -7.16 19.35 -9.51
N LYS A 35 -8.31 20.07 -9.43
CA LYS A 35 -8.59 21.20 -10.31
C LYS A 35 -7.52 22.31 -10.28
N ASN A 36 -6.84 22.45 -9.14
CA ASN A 36 -5.83 23.49 -8.94
C ASN A 36 -4.39 22.97 -9.15
N VAL A 37 -4.24 21.71 -9.53
CA VAL A 37 -2.93 21.11 -9.83
C VAL A 37 -2.68 21.23 -11.34
N PRO A 38 -1.61 21.94 -11.77
CA PRO A 38 -1.26 21.98 -13.18
C PRO A 38 -1.02 20.58 -13.73
N GLN A 39 -1.77 20.23 -14.75
CA GLN A 39 -1.57 18.95 -15.42
C GLN A 39 -0.67 19.14 -16.65
N LEU A 40 0.34 18.28 -16.76
CA LEU A 40 1.11 18.16 -18.00
C LEU A 40 0.32 17.32 -19.01
N PRO A 41 0.46 17.60 -20.31
CA PRO A 41 -0.13 16.74 -21.33
C PRO A 41 0.46 15.33 -21.22
N PHE A 42 -0.41 14.33 -21.21
CA PHE A 42 0.04 12.94 -21.14
C PHE A 42 0.66 12.50 -22.48
N PRO A 43 1.75 11.72 -22.42
CA PRO A 43 2.31 11.13 -23.63
C PRO A 43 1.32 10.11 -24.21
N LYS A 44 1.35 9.93 -25.53
CA LYS A 44 0.49 8.97 -26.24
C LYS A 44 0.69 7.52 -25.79
N GLU A 45 1.84 7.22 -25.22
CA GLU A 45 2.20 5.92 -24.66
C GLU A 45 1.50 5.63 -23.31
N LEU A 46 0.98 6.64 -22.62
CA LEU A 46 0.14 6.46 -21.43
C LEU A 46 -1.27 6.09 -21.88
N LEU A 47 -1.56 4.79 -21.92
CA LEU A 47 -2.83 4.26 -22.42
C LEU A 47 -3.97 4.43 -21.43
N ILE A 48 -3.66 4.30 -20.12
CA ILE A 48 -4.57 4.46 -18.99
C ILE A 48 -3.87 5.31 -17.94
N GLY A 49 -4.53 6.35 -17.51
CA GLY A 49 -4.03 7.30 -16.53
C GLY A 49 -5.13 7.81 -15.61
N ILE A 50 -4.93 8.98 -15.02
CA ILE A 50 -5.83 9.54 -14.00
C ILE A 50 -7.23 9.85 -14.52
N GLU A 51 -7.41 10.04 -15.84
CA GLU A 51 -8.69 10.44 -16.43
C GLU A 51 -9.72 9.31 -16.43
N THR A 52 -9.27 8.08 -16.47
CA THR A 52 -10.14 6.90 -16.59
C THR A 52 -10.56 6.38 -15.21
N SER A 53 -9.85 6.78 -14.14
CA SER A 53 -10.09 6.33 -12.77
C SER A 53 -10.05 4.80 -12.63
N ASP A 54 -9.18 4.16 -13.40
CA ASP A 54 -8.91 2.73 -13.33
C ASP A 54 -8.03 2.36 -12.12
N ASP A 55 -7.91 1.06 -11.84
CA ASP A 55 -7.16 0.54 -10.69
C ASP A 55 -5.64 0.78 -10.79
N ALA A 56 -5.11 0.95 -12.01
CA ALA A 56 -3.69 1.18 -12.22
C ALA A 56 -3.41 1.99 -13.50
N ALA A 57 -2.24 2.60 -13.57
CA ALA A 57 -1.75 3.23 -14.79
C ALA A 57 -1.17 2.18 -15.75
N VAL A 58 -1.39 2.39 -17.06
CA VAL A 58 -0.85 1.52 -18.11
C VAL A 58 -0.03 2.34 -19.10
N TYR A 59 1.25 2.00 -19.22
CA TYR A 59 2.19 2.68 -20.11
C TYR A 59 2.73 1.71 -21.17
N GLN A 60 2.53 2.05 -22.44
CA GLN A 60 3.02 1.26 -23.57
C GLN A 60 4.53 1.44 -23.74
N ILE A 61 5.27 0.33 -23.80
CA ILE A 61 6.71 0.33 -24.04
C ILE A 61 7.01 0.15 -25.53
N ASN A 62 6.26 -0.74 -26.18
CA ASN A 62 6.38 -1.03 -27.60
C ASN A 62 5.04 -1.58 -28.14
N GLU A 63 5.00 -2.01 -29.40
CA GLU A 63 3.78 -2.48 -30.07
C GLU A 63 3.09 -3.69 -29.39
N SER A 64 3.83 -4.47 -28.60
CA SER A 64 3.35 -5.72 -27.97
C SER A 64 3.43 -5.74 -26.47
N GLN A 65 3.96 -4.70 -25.82
CA GLN A 65 4.21 -4.69 -24.37
C GLN A 65 3.81 -3.37 -23.73
N ALA A 66 3.22 -3.47 -22.55
CA ALA A 66 2.92 -2.35 -21.67
C ALA A 66 3.30 -2.69 -20.22
N ILE A 67 3.61 -1.67 -19.44
CA ILE A 67 3.78 -1.77 -17.99
C ILE A 67 2.47 -1.34 -17.33
N VAL A 68 2.02 -2.12 -16.35
CA VAL A 68 0.97 -1.76 -15.41
C VAL A 68 1.63 -1.37 -14.10
N ALA A 69 1.30 -0.20 -13.56
CA ALA A 69 1.87 0.31 -12.32
C ALA A 69 0.77 0.83 -11.40
N THR A 70 0.75 0.33 -10.15
CA THR A 70 -0.16 0.76 -9.10
C THR A 70 0.59 1.06 -7.81
N THR A 71 -0.01 1.89 -6.96
CA THR A 71 0.33 2.07 -5.55
C THR A 71 -0.96 2.08 -4.76
N ASP A 72 -1.12 1.12 -3.87
CA ASP A 72 -2.23 1.09 -2.93
C ASP A 72 -1.71 0.75 -1.54
N PHE A 73 -2.11 1.53 -0.56
CA PHE A 73 -1.74 1.37 0.84
C PHE A 73 -2.87 1.85 1.74
N PHE A 74 -2.95 1.32 2.95
CA PHE A 74 -3.96 1.73 3.91
C PHE A 74 -3.55 1.47 5.37
N MET A 75 -4.34 1.99 6.28
CA MET A 75 -4.19 1.80 7.71
C MET A 75 -4.74 0.44 8.14
N PRO A 76 -4.31 -0.11 9.29
CA PRO A 76 -4.76 -1.42 9.78
C PRO A 76 -6.27 -1.56 9.85
N ILE A 77 -6.78 -2.68 9.32
CA ILE A 77 -8.16 -3.13 9.44
C ILE A 77 -8.30 -4.35 10.33
N VAL A 78 -7.19 -4.94 10.74
CA VAL A 78 -7.09 -6.06 11.69
C VAL A 78 -5.98 -5.80 12.68
N ASP A 79 -6.03 -6.47 13.84
CA ASP A 79 -5.04 -6.29 14.91
C ASP A 79 -3.83 -7.24 14.80
N ASP A 80 -3.99 -8.37 14.12
CA ASP A 80 -2.85 -9.28 13.86
C ASP A 80 -1.90 -8.64 12.85
N PRO A 81 -0.62 -8.41 13.21
CA PRO A 81 0.32 -7.72 12.34
C PRO A 81 0.64 -8.50 11.06
N PHE A 82 0.69 -9.83 11.12
CA PHE A 82 0.94 -10.63 9.92
C PHE A 82 -0.23 -10.56 8.95
N ASP A 83 -1.45 -10.68 9.46
CA ASP A 83 -2.65 -10.59 8.63
C ASP A 83 -2.80 -9.19 8.02
N PHE A 84 -2.52 -8.13 8.78
CA PHE A 84 -2.50 -6.78 8.22
C PHE A 84 -1.55 -6.66 7.03
N GLY A 85 -0.29 -7.09 7.20
CA GLY A 85 0.70 -7.05 6.11
C GLY A 85 0.29 -7.88 4.90
N LYS A 86 -0.26 -9.07 5.14
CA LYS A 86 -0.74 -9.97 4.07
C LYS A 86 -1.91 -9.36 3.29
N ILE A 87 -2.87 -8.76 3.99
CA ILE A 87 -4.02 -8.09 3.37
C ILE A 87 -3.55 -6.89 2.54
N ALA A 88 -2.68 -6.04 3.09
CA ALA A 88 -2.19 -4.85 2.38
C ALA A 88 -1.50 -5.21 1.06
N ALA A 89 -0.57 -6.15 1.08
CA ALA A 89 0.12 -6.58 -0.13
C ALA A 89 -0.82 -7.28 -1.13
N THR A 90 -1.77 -8.09 -0.65
CA THR A 90 -2.77 -8.75 -1.52
C THR A 90 -3.64 -7.71 -2.22
N ASN A 91 -4.06 -6.67 -1.48
CA ASN A 91 -4.88 -5.59 -2.03
C ASN A 91 -4.14 -4.86 -3.17
N ALA A 92 -2.90 -4.44 -2.94
CA ALA A 92 -2.09 -3.77 -3.97
C ALA A 92 -1.83 -4.67 -5.21
N ILE A 93 -1.56 -5.96 -5.01
CA ILE A 93 -1.33 -6.90 -6.12
C ILE A 93 -2.61 -7.12 -6.93
N SER A 94 -3.79 -7.03 -6.30
CA SER A 94 -5.07 -7.24 -6.97
C SER A 94 -5.33 -6.27 -8.11
N ASP A 95 -4.84 -5.03 -8.02
CA ASP A 95 -4.96 -4.02 -9.08
C ASP A 95 -4.26 -4.46 -10.35
N ILE A 96 -3.09 -5.08 -10.23
CA ILE A 96 -2.36 -5.62 -11.38
C ILE A 96 -3.17 -6.71 -12.08
N TYR A 97 -3.80 -7.59 -11.31
CA TYR A 97 -4.65 -8.64 -11.88
C TYR A 97 -5.95 -8.08 -12.47
N ALA A 98 -6.56 -7.06 -11.83
CA ALA A 98 -7.75 -6.38 -12.34
C ALA A 98 -7.50 -5.76 -13.72
N MET A 99 -6.29 -5.23 -13.93
CA MET A 99 -5.84 -4.67 -15.22
C MET A 99 -5.37 -5.74 -16.23
N GLY A 100 -5.51 -7.04 -15.92
CA GLY A 100 -5.07 -8.14 -16.78
C GLY A 100 -3.54 -8.32 -16.83
N GLY A 101 -2.81 -7.67 -15.93
CA GLY A 101 -1.36 -7.74 -15.84
C GLY A 101 -0.85 -8.98 -15.10
N THR A 102 0.43 -9.26 -15.27
CA THR A 102 1.17 -10.26 -14.48
C THR A 102 2.11 -9.50 -13.55
N PRO A 103 2.01 -9.64 -12.21
CA PRO A 103 2.90 -8.96 -11.30
C PRO A 103 4.35 -9.44 -11.48
N LEU A 104 5.30 -8.51 -11.39
CA LEU A 104 6.73 -8.79 -11.60
C LEU A 104 7.53 -8.64 -10.29
N PHE A 105 7.24 -7.62 -9.51
CA PHE A 105 7.84 -7.34 -8.20
C PHE A 105 6.96 -6.35 -7.44
N ALA A 106 7.22 -6.20 -6.14
CA ALA A 106 6.58 -5.20 -5.30
C ALA A 106 7.62 -4.21 -4.73
N LEU A 107 7.18 -2.97 -4.51
CA LEU A 107 7.89 -1.97 -3.72
C LEU A 107 7.07 -1.72 -2.44
N ALA A 108 7.63 -2.04 -1.28
CA ALA A 108 6.94 -1.89 0.00
C ALA A 108 7.01 -0.44 0.50
N LEU A 109 5.86 0.20 0.69
CA LEU A 109 5.75 1.50 1.33
C LEU A 109 5.32 1.31 2.78
N VAL A 110 6.17 1.72 3.73
CA VAL A 110 6.00 1.42 5.15
C VAL A 110 6.09 2.68 5.98
N GLY A 111 5.00 3.09 6.56
CA GLY A 111 4.97 4.12 7.60
C GLY A 111 4.56 3.49 8.93
N MET A 112 5.42 3.59 9.97
CA MET A 112 5.15 2.96 11.26
C MET A 112 5.54 3.89 12.41
N PRO A 113 4.72 3.94 13.49
CA PRO A 113 5.04 4.70 14.68
C PRO A 113 6.09 3.95 15.53
N ILE A 114 7.37 4.13 15.21
CA ILE A 114 8.49 3.36 15.81
C ILE A 114 8.69 3.57 17.31
N LYS A 115 8.06 4.60 17.89
CA LYS A 115 8.04 4.83 19.35
C LYS A 115 6.92 4.10 20.07
N VAL A 116 5.95 3.56 19.32
CA VAL A 116 4.75 2.91 19.83
C VAL A 116 4.75 1.41 19.54
N LEU A 117 5.13 1.03 18.33
CA LEU A 117 5.24 -0.36 17.91
C LEU A 117 6.67 -0.87 18.05
N SER A 118 6.82 -2.11 18.53
CA SER A 118 8.11 -2.77 18.58
C SER A 118 8.63 -3.14 17.18
N ASN A 119 9.93 -3.24 17.03
CA ASN A 119 10.54 -3.77 15.82
C ASN A 119 10.03 -5.17 15.47
N LYS A 120 9.66 -5.97 16.49
CA LYS A 120 9.09 -7.30 16.29
C LYS A 120 7.72 -7.24 15.62
N THR A 121 6.85 -6.35 16.06
CA THR A 121 5.52 -6.14 15.47
C THR A 121 5.65 -5.63 14.03
N ILE A 122 6.51 -4.65 13.80
CA ILE A 122 6.76 -4.11 12.45
C ILE A 122 7.32 -5.22 11.52
N ALA A 123 8.30 -6.00 11.98
CA ALA A 123 8.83 -7.12 11.23
C ALA A 123 7.73 -8.14 10.87
N ARG A 124 6.81 -8.40 11.80
CA ARG A 124 5.70 -9.33 11.55
C ARG A 124 4.72 -8.82 10.49
N ILE A 125 4.50 -7.50 10.40
CA ILE A 125 3.73 -6.88 9.29
C ILE A 125 4.43 -7.14 7.96
N LEU A 126 5.73 -6.87 7.89
CA LEU A 126 6.52 -7.10 6.67
C LEU A 126 6.57 -8.57 6.25
N GLU A 127 6.63 -9.50 7.21
CA GLU A 127 6.51 -10.93 6.94
C GLU A 127 5.19 -11.30 6.25
N GLY A 128 4.08 -10.70 6.70
CA GLY A 128 2.77 -10.88 6.07
C GLY A 128 2.76 -10.41 4.61
N GLY A 129 3.31 -9.23 4.35
CA GLY A 129 3.46 -8.71 2.99
C GLY A 129 4.35 -9.60 2.11
N ALA A 130 5.47 -10.06 2.66
CA ALA A 130 6.36 -10.99 1.96
C ALA A 130 5.69 -12.33 1.64
N GLU A 131 4.81 -12.82 2.52
CA GLU A 131 4.03 -14.04 2.25
C GLU A 131 3.07 -13.87 1.07
N ALA A 132 2.36 -12.73 0.99
CA ALA A 132 1.49 -12.44 -0.14
C ALA A 132 2.28 -12.37 -1.46
N CYS A 133 3.41 -11.66 -1.46
CA CYS A 133 4.31 -11.57 -2.62
C CYS A 133 4.85 -12.94 -3.05
N ARG A 134 5.27 -13.78 -2.09
CA ARG A 134 5.72 -15.14 -2.35
C ARG A 134 4.61 -16.00 -2.98
N SER A 135 3.37 -15.88 -2.48
CA SER A 135 2.21 -16.59 -3.03
C SER A 135 1.90 -16.15 -4.47
N ALA A 136 2.15 -14.89 -4.80
CA ALA A 136 2.04 -14.36 -6.16
C ALA A 136 3.28 -14.67 -7.04
N GLY A 137 4.32 -15.31 -6.49
CA GLY A 137 5.55 -15.65 -7.22
C GLY A 137 6.47 -14.47 -7.51
N ILE A 138 6.39 -13.38 -6.73
CA ILE A 138 7.17 -12.15 -6.94
C ILE A 138 8.03 -11.78 -5.72
N PRO A 139 9.19 -11.12 -5.93
CA PRO A 139 9.98 -10.57 -4.84
C PRO A 139 9.46 -9.18 -4.40
N ILE A 140 9.75 -8.82 -3.15
CA ILE A 140 9.81 -7.42 -2.73
C ILE A 140 11.20 -6.90 -3.13
N ALA A 141 11.24 -5.98 -4.09
CA ALA A 141 12.47 -5.48 -4.69
C ALA A 141 13.01 -4.19 -4.03
N GLY A 142 12.36 -3.74 -2.97
CA GLY A 142 12.70 -2.51 -2.24
C GLY A 142 11.46 -1.77 -1.76
N GLY A 143 11.54 -0.45 -1.65
CA GLY A 143 10.43 0.39 -1.20
C GLY A 143 10.93 1.61 -0.43
N HIS A 144 10.07 2.12 0.45
CA HIS A 144 10.38 3.28 1.28
C HIS A 144 9.83 3.12 2.70
N THR A 145 10.57 3.62 3.71
CA THR A 145 10.16 3.54 5.10
C THR A 145 10.21 4.92 5.77
N ILE A 146 9.19 5.23 6.57
CA ILE A 146 9.15 6.46 7.35
C ILE A 146 8.65 6.18 8.78
N ASP A 147 9.07 7.03 9.73
CA ASP A 147 8.42 7.15 11.03
C ASP A 147 7.13 7.96 10.84
N SER A 148 5.99 7.39 11.13
CA SER A 148 4.68 8.01 10.95
C SER A 148 3.86 7.95 12.23
N VAL A 149 2.81 8.78 12.33
CA VAL A 149 1.92 8.78 13.50
C VAL A 149 1.00 7.57 13.47
N GLU A 150 0.51 7.21 12.31
CA GLU A 150 -0.36 6.06 12.09
C GLU A 150 0.34 5.00 11.26
N PRO A 151 0.09 3.69 11.53
CA PRO A 151 0.62 2.63 10.70
C PRO A 151 -0.01 2.67 9.30
N ILE A 152 0.83 2.58 8.27
CA ILE A 152 0.42 2.40 6.87
C ILE A 152 1.32 1.35 6.20
N TYR A 153 0.72 0.55 5.37
CA TYR A 153 1.43 -0.44 4.57
C TYR A 153 0.65 -0.79 3.30
#